data_7c70d59501197d1950d2a7b8ba431071
#
_entry.id   7c70d59501197d1950d2a7b8ba431071
#
_cell.length_a   1.000
_cell.length_b   1.000
_cell.length_c   1.000
_cell.angle_alpha   90.00
_cell.angle_beta   90.00
_cell.angle_gamma   90.00
#
_symmetry.space_group_name_H-M   'P 1'
#
loop_
_entity.id
_entity.type
_entity.pdbx_description
1 polymer ?
#
loop_
_entity_poly.entity_id
_entity_poly.type
_entity_poly.pdbx_seq_one_letter_code
_entity_poly.pdbx_strand_id
1 'polypeptide(L)'
;MKKIKEEKRESVIIKTSIIGIFTNLILVVFKAIIGLISNSIAILLDAVNNLSDALSSIVTIIATKLADSEPDKKHPLGHGRIEYLSAMIVAGIIFYAGITSLIESIKKIFNPLEVEYSKVTFIILIVSIMLKLLLGRY
;
A
#
# COMPACT_ATOMS: atom_id res chain seq x y z
N MET A 1 17.48 -16.27 23.40
CA MET A 1 16.68 -16.86 22.30
C MET A 1 15.50 -16.00 21.88
N LYS A 2 14.69 -15.46 22.81
CA LYS A 2 13.51 -14.63 22.49
C LYS A 2 13.91 -13.33 21.74
N LYS A 3 14.92 -12.61 22.23
CA LYS A 3 15.43 -11.35 21.63
C LYS A 3 15.93 -11.53 20.20
N ILE A 4 16.67 -12.60 19.93
CA ILE A 4 17.17 -12.94 18.57
C ILE A 4 16.04 -13.24 17.59
N LYS A 5 14.92 -13.81 18.08
CA LYS A 5 13.76 -14.12 17.27
C LYS A 5 12.94 -12.86 16.94
N GLU A 6 12.91 -11.90 17.87
CA GLU A 6 12.26 -10.59 17.69
C GLU A 6 13.05 -9.70 16.73
N GLU A 7 14.36 -9.57 16.86
CA GLU A 7 15.23 -8.84 15.91
C GLU A 7 15.12 -9.41 14.48
N LYS A 8 15.03 -10.74 14.37
CA LYS A 8 14.89 -11.39 13.07
C LYS A 8 13.51 -11.10 12.44
N ARG A 9 12.44 -11.05 13.26
CA ARG A 9 11.09 -10.68 12.82
C ARG A 9 11.04 -9.24 12.33
N GLU A 10 11.59 -8.29 13.10
CA GLU A 10 11.67 -6.87 12.75
C GLU A 10 12.40 -6.65 11.42
N SER A 11 13.58 -7.23 11.27
CA SER A 11 14.40 -7.14 10.06
C SER A 11 13.64 -7.63 8.82
N VAL A 12 12.90 -8.74 8.92
CA VAL A 12 12.10 -9.28 7.82
C VAL A 12 10.95 -8.34 7.47
N ILE A 13 10.21 -7.82 8.47
CA ILE A 13 9.09 -6.89 8.26
C ILE A 13 9.59 -5.64 7.54
N ILE A 14 10.66 -5.01 8.03
CA ILE A 14 11.21 -3.78 7.45
C ILE A 14 11.66 -4.02 6.01
N LYS A 15 12.41 -5.09 5.76
CA LYS A 15 12.92 -5.42 4.41
C LYS A 15 11.78 -5.65 3.42
N THR A 16 10.79 -6.44 3.80
CA THR A 16 9.62 -6.71 2.95
C THR A 16 8.81 -5.44 2.71
N SER A 17 8.62 -4.60 3.72
CA SER A 17 7.92 -3.32 3.59
C SER A 17 8.65 -2.35 2.66
N ILE A 18 9.97 -2.27 2.70
CA ILE A 18 10.77 -1.42 1.79
C ILE A 18 10.61 -1.89 0.34
N ILE A 19 10.67 -3.20 0.10
CA ILE A 19 10.44 -3.77 -1.24
C ILE A 19 9.02 -3.45 -1.70
N GLY A 20 8.03 -3.60 -0.82
CA GLY A 20 6.63 -3.25 -1.09
C GLY A 20 6.44 -1.78 -1.45
N ILE A 21 7.04 -0.85 -0.69
CA ILE A 21 6.99 0.59 -0.98
C ILE A 21 7.54 0.88 -2.37
N PHE A 22 8.73 0.38 -2.67
CA PHE A 22 9.39 0.65 -3.95
C PHE A 22 8.58 0.12 -5.13
N THR A 23 8.09 -1.13 -5.03
CA THR A 23 7.25 -1.74 -6.06
C THR A 23 5.94 -0.97 -6.25
N ASN A 24 5.25 -0.61 -5.16
CA ASN A 24 4.00 0.13 -5.24
C ASN A 24 4.20 1.54 -5.79
N LEU A 25 5.28 2.24 -5.46
CA LEU A 25 5.57 3.56 -6.03
C LEU A 25 5.80 3.50 -7.55
N ILE A 26 6.54 2.50 -8.03
CA ILE A 26 6.71 2.28 -9.48
C ILE A 26 5.35 2.05 -10.13
N LEU A 27 4.51 1.18 -9.55
CA LEU A 27 3.18 0.90 -10.07
C LEU A 27 2.26 2.14 -10.07
N VAL A 28 2.34 2.99 -9.03
CA VAL A 28 1.61 4.27 -8.97
C VAL A 28 1.96 5.15 -10.16
N VAL A 29 3.25 5.36 -10.42
CA VAL A 29 3.70 6.23 -11.51
C VAL A 29 3.22 5.69 -12.86
N PHE A 30 3.46 4.41 -13.15
CA PHE A 30 3.04 3.80 -14.41
C PHE A 30 1.53 3.84 -14.60
N LYS A 31 0.76 3.45 -13.60
CA LYS A 31 -0.71 3.43 -13.69
C LYS A 31 -1.31 4.82 -13.74
N ALA A 32 -0.74 5.80 -13.03
CA ALA A 32 -1.21 7.18 -13.11
C ALA A 32 -1.03 7.75 -14.52
N ILE A 33 0.14 7.56 -15.12
CA ILE A 33 0.41 8.02 -16.50
C ILE A 33 -0.57 7.37 -17.48
N ILE A 34 -0.74 6.05 -17.42
CA ILE A 34 -1.63 5.33 -18.33
C ILE A 34 -3.09 5.68 -18.08
N GLY A 35 -3.51 5.78 -16.82
CA GLY A 35 -4.86 6.16 -16.46
C GLY A 35 -5.24 7.54 -17.00
N LEU A 36 -4.29 8.49 -16.98
CA LEU A 36 -4.48 9.82 -17.56
C LEU A 36 -4.54 9.77 -19.09
N ILE A 37 -3.64 9.07 -19.76
CA ILE A 37 -3.58 8.96 -21.22
C ILE A 37 -4.81 8.23 -21.77
N SER A 38 -5.23 7.15 -21.13
CA SER A 38 -6.40 6.34 -21.54
C SER A 38 -7.73 6.88 -21.03
N ASN A 39 -7.73 7.97 -20.27
CA ASN A 39 -8.91 8.54 -19.61
C ASN A 39 -9.69 7.49 -18.78
N SER A 40 -8.96 6.54 -18.19
CA SER A 40 -9.52 5.43 -17.43
C SER A 40 -9.47 5.69 -15.93
N ILE A 41 -10.62 6.02 -15.35
CA ILE A 41 -10.77 6.17 -13.89
C ILE A 41 -10.43 4.87 -13.15
N ALA A 42 -10.75 3.72 -13.73
CA ALA A 42 -10.43 2.43 -13.11
C ALA A 42 -8.93 2.25 -12.88
N ILE A 43 -8.10 2.62 -13.88
CA ILE A 43 -6.63 2.55 -13.75
C ILE A 43 -6.10 3.61 -12.77
N LEU A 44 -6.69 4.81 -12.76
CA LEU A 44 -6.33 5.85 -11.77
C LEU A 44 -6.66 5.42 -10.35
N LEU A 45 -7.83 4.81 -10.12
CA LEU A 45 -8.20 4.30 -8.79
C LEU A 45 -7.29 3.14 -8.36
N ASP A 46 -6.83 2.31 -9.28
CA ASP A 46 -5.85 1.26 -8.99
C ASP A 46 -4.46 1.86 -8.66
N ALA A 47 -4.09 2.99 -9.26
CA ALA A 47 -2.91 3.76 -8.85
C ALA A 47 -3.05 4.31 -7.41
N VAL A 48 -4.21 4.85 -7.06
CA VAL A 48 -4.51 5.31 -5.69
C VAL A 48 -4.43 4.15 -4.69
N ASN A 49 -4.92 2.98 -5.06
CA ASN A 49 -4.81 1.78 -4.23
C ASN A 49 -3.34 1.39 -3.98
N ASN A 50 -2.49 1.40 -5.01
CA ASN A 50 -1.06 1.14 -4.83
C ASN A 50 -0.37 2.22 -3.98
N LEU A 51 -0.80 3.48 -4.05
CA LEU A 51 -0.31 4.54 -3.17
C LEU A 51 -0.70 4.28 -1.71
N SER A 52 -1.93 3.84 -1.46
CA SER A 52 -2.40 3.44 -0.12
C SER A 52 -1.59 2.27 0.44
N ASP A 53 -1.24 1.28 -0.39
CA ASP A 53 -0.37 0.16 -0.03
C ASP A 53 1.03 0.64 0.37
N ALA A 54 1.61 1.61 -0.37
CA ALA A 54 2.90 2.21 -0.04
C ALA A 54 2.85 2.97 1.28
N LEU A 55 1.81 3.79 1.50
CA LEU A 55 1.61 4.52 2.76
C LEU A 55 1.43 3.57 3.95
N SER A 56 0.63 2.52 3.78
CA SER A 56 0.44 1.48 4.80
C SER A 56 1.77 0.80 5.16
N SER A 57 2.62 0.53 4.19
CA SER A 57 3.96 -0.04 4.40
C SER A 57 4.88 0.93 5.16
N ILE A 58 4.81 2.24 4.89
CA ILE A 58 5.56 3.26 5.63
C ILE A 58 5.11 3.29 7.10
N VAL A 59 3.80 3.32 7.34
CA VAL A 59 3.24 3.28 8.70
C VAL A 59 3.68 2.03 9.43
N THR A 60 3.70 0.87 8.75
CA THR A 60 4.15 -0.40 9.32
C THR A 60 5.62 -0.35 9.74
N ILE A 61 6.52 0.21 8.92
CA ILE A 61 7.95 0.37 9.27
C ILE A 61 8.11 1.23 10.50
N ILE A 62 7.44 2.40 10.53
CA ILE A 62 7.52 3.33 11.67
C ILE A 62 7.00 2.65 12.94
N ALA A 63 5.86 1.98 12.86
CA ALA A 63 5.25 1.30 13.97
C ALA A 63 6.11 0.14 14.51
N THR A 64 6.70 -0.67 13.62
CA THR A 64 7.59 -1.77 14.00
C THR A 64 8.81 -1.24 14.76
N LYS A 65 9.46 -0.18 14.24
CA LYS A 65 10.60 0.44 14.92
C LYS A 65 10.24 1.05 16.27
N LEU A 66 9.07 1.70 16.37
CA LEU A 66 8.63 2.29 17.64
C LEU A 66 8.22 1.22 18.65
N ALA A 67 7.56 0.14 18.19
CA ALA A 67 7.13 -0.95 19.08
C ALA A 67 8.31 -1.72 19.69
N ASP A 68 9.43 -1.82 18.96
CA ASP A 68 10.65 -2.49 19.41
C ASP A 68 11.57 -1.58 20.27
N SER A 69 11.18 -0.31 20.46
CA SER A 69 11.92 0.63 21.31
C SER A 69 11.89 0.21 22.77
N GLU A 70 13.03 0.29 23.45
CA GLU A 70 13.16 -0.06 24.87
C GLU A 70 12.26 0.83 25.75
N PRO A 71 11.74 0.30 26.87
CA PRO A 71 10.97 1.08 27.82
C PRO A 71 11.75 2.31 28.33
N ASP A 72 11.11 3.46 28.31
CA ASP A 72 11.69 4.70 28.82
C ASP A 72 10.96 5.20 30.08
N LYS A 73 11.44 6.32 30.68
CA LYS A 73 10.81 6.90 31.88
C LYS A 73 9.36 7.34 31.67
N LYS A 74 8.95 7.62 30.43
CA LYS A 74 7.59 8.02 30.08
C LYS A 74 6.69 6.82 29.74
N HIS A 75 7.29 5.73 29.28
CA HIS A 75 6.58 4.51 28.85
C HIS A 75 7.21 3.26 29.53
N PRO A 76 7.01 3.09 30.86
CA PRO A 76 7.63 2.00 31.61
C PRO A 76 7.22 0.59 31.17
N LEU A 77 6.05 0.48 30.50
CA LEU A 77 5.50 -0.77 29.97
C LEU A 77 5.90 -1.05 28.51
N GLY A 78 6.79 -0.21 27.95
CA GLY A 78 7.21 -0.32 26.55
C GLY A 78 6.20 0.26 25.55
N HIS A 79 6.50 0.12 24.27
CA HIS A 79 5.78 0.75 23.16
C HIS A 79 4.89 -0.23 22.36
N GLY A 80 4.65 -1.44 22.86
CA GLY A 80 3.89 -2.48 22.17
C GLY A 80 2.47 -2.09 21.72
N ARG A 81 1.86 -1.07 22.37
CA ARG A 81 0.54 -0.56 21.97
C ARG A 81 0.57 0.23 20.65
N ILE A 82 1.74 0.67 20.21
CA ILE A 82 1.90 1.38 18.94
C ILE A 82 1.56 0.46 17.75
N GLU A 83 1.78 -0.83 17.88
CA GLU A 83 1.40 -1.81 16.86
C GLU A 83 -0.12 -1.80 16.60
N TYR A 84 -0.94 -1.71 17.64
CA TYR A 84 -2.40 -1.59 17.51
C TYR A 84 -2.84 -0.24 16.93
N LEU A 85 -2.19 0.84 17.35
CA LEU A 85 -2.48 2.18 16.82
C LEU A 85 -2.15 2.26 15.35
N SER A 86 -1.02 1.70 14.92
CA SER A 86 -0.63 1.66 13.51
C SER A 86 -1.60 0.82 12.67
N ALA A 87 -2.05 -0.33 13.18
CA ALA A 87 -3.06 -1.13 12.51
C ALA A 87 -4.37 -0.35 12.30
N MET A 88 -4.79 0.45 13.28
CA MET A 88 -5.95 1.33 13.16
C MET A 88 -5.75 2.42 12.10
N ILE A 89 -4.56 3.03 12.02
CA ILE A 89 -4.23 4.03 11.00
C ILE A 89 -4.25 3.41 9.61
N VAL A 90 -3.62 2.24 9.43
CA VAL A 90 -3.60 1.51 8.15
C VAL A 90 -5.02 1.13 7.72
N ALA A 91 -5.84 0.63 8.65
CA ALA A 91 -7.24 0.33 8.37
C ALA A 91 -8.03 1.57 7.92
N GLY A 92 -7.77 2.73 8.55
CA GLY A 92 -8.37 4.01 8.15
C GLY A 92 -7.97 4.44 6.75
N ILE A 93 -6.71 4.28 6.36
CA ILE A 93 -6.20 4.59 5.01
C ILE A 93 -6.89 3.70 3.97
N ILE A 94 -6.95 2.40 4.21
CA ILE A 94 -7.58 1.43 3.30
C ILE A 94 -9.08 1.71 3.18
N PHE A 95 -9.75 2.00 4.30
CA PHE A 95 -11.17 2.31 4.32
C PHE A 95 -11.49 3.58 3.55
N TYR A 96 -10.68 4.64 3.72
CA TYR A 96 -10.82 5.88 2.95
C TYR A 96 -10.63 5.66 1.45
N ALA A 97 -9.58 4.93 1.06
CA ALA A 97 -9.34 4.59 -0.34
C ALA A 97 -10.51 3.77 -0.94
N GLY A 98 -11.05 2.83 -0.17
CA GLY A 98 -12.21 2.02 -0.58
C GLY A 98 -13.47 2.85 -0.81
N ILE A 99 -13.79 3.76 0.11
CA ILE A 99 -14.94 4.66 -0.04
C ILE A 99 -14.75 5.58 -1.24
N THR A 100 -13.58 6.19 -1.41
CA THR A 100 -13.28 7.07 -2.54
C THR A 100 -13.44 6.32 -3.87
N SER A 101 -12.89 5.12 -3.96
CA SER A 101 -13.02 4.26 -5.15
C SER A 101 -14.48 3.90 -5.46
N LEU A 102 -15.28 3.62 -4.42
CA LEU A 102 -16.70 3.32 -4.58
C LEU A 102 -17.47 4.53 -5.12
N ILE A 103 -17.27 5.71 -4.55
CA ILE A 103 -17.92 6.95 -4.98
C ILE A 103 -17.57 7.27 -6.43
N GLU A 104 -16.28 7.21 -6.80
CA GLU A 104 -15.83 7.47 -8.17
C GLU A 104 -16.36 6.43 -9.16
N SER A 105 -16.45 5.15 -8.76
CA SER A 105 -17.05 4.11 -9.59
C SER A 105 -18.54 4.35 -9.85
N ILE A 106 -19.29 4.75 -8.83
CA ILE A 106 -20.71 5.11 -8.96
C ILE A 106 -20.87 6.31 -9.90
N LYS A 107 -20.09 7.38 -9.72
CA LYS A 107 -20.10 8.53 -10.62
C LYS A 107 -19.83 8.14 -12.08
N LYS A 108 -18.91 7.21 -12.32
CA LYS A 108 -18.57 6.72 -13.65
C LYS A 108 -19.69 5.92 -14.30
N ILE A 109 -20.49 5.20 -13.52
CA ILE A 109 -21.68 4.49 -14.02
C ILE A 109 -22.70 5.50 -14.56
N PHE A 110 -22.94 6.60 -13.83
CA PHE A 110 -23.91 7.64 -14.25
C PHE A 110 -23.40 8.54 -15.36
N ASN A 111 -22.09 8.75 -15.46
CA ASN A 111 -21.44 9.57 -16.47
C ASN A 111 -20.30 8.79 -17.15
N PRO A 112 -20.63 7.83 -18.03
CA PRO A 112 -19.62 7.02 -18.70
C PRO A 112 -18.80 7.88 -19.64
N LEU A 113 -17.47 7.81 -19.50
CA LEU A 113 -16.50 8.39 -20.44
C LEU A 113 -15.99 7.28 -21.35
N GLU A 114 -15.75 7.59 -22.60
CA GLU A 114 -15.09 6.66 -23.51
C GLU A 114 -13.66 6.40 -23.01
N VAL A 115 -13.29 5.13 -22.90
CA VAL A 115 -11.99 4.70 -22.42
C VAL A 115 -11.25 4.07 -23.59
N GLU A 116 -10.13 4.68 -23.97
CA GLU A 116 -9.25 4.14 -25.01
C GLU A 116 -8.23 3.17 -24.42
N TYR A 117 -8.48 1.89 -24.59
CA TYR A 117 -7.52 0.86 -24.20
C TYR A 117 -6.53 0.56 -25.34
N SER A 118 -5.31 1.07 -25.20
CA SER A 118 -4.19 0.69 -26.06
C SER A 118 -3.67 -0.72 -25.71
N LYS A 119 -3.04 -1.41 -26.68
CA LYS A 119 -2.33 -2.67 -26.43
C LYS A 119 -1.29 -2.53 -25.32
N VAL A 120 -0.64 -1.37 -25.22
CA VAL A 120 0.31 -1.04 -24.15
C VAL A 120 -0.36 -1.04 -22.77
N THR A 121 -1.59 -0.53 -22.66
CA THR A 121 -2.37 -0.53 -21.41
C THR A 121 -2.60 -1.96 -20.91
N PHE A 122 -2.99 -2.89 -21.80
CA PHE A 122 -3.18 -4.30 -21.43
C PHE A 122 -1.89 -4.96 -20.94
N ILE A 123 -0.77 -4.73 -21.63
CA ILE A 123 0.53 -5.28 -21.23
C ILE A 123 0.91 -4.80 -19.82
N ILE A 124 0.75 -3.52 -19.53
CA ILE A 124 1.10 -2.96 -18.22
C ILE A 124 0.18 -3.47 -17.10
N LEU A 125 -1.12 -3.64 -17.38
CA LEU A 125 -2.04 -4.25 -16.41
C LEU A 125 -1.63 -5.70 -16.09
N ILE A 126 -1.29 -6.50 -17.10
CA ILE A 126 -0.82 -7.87 -16.90
C ILE A 126 0.48 -7.90 -16.09
N VAL A 127 1.46 -7.07 -16.45
CA VAL A 127 2.73 -6.94 -15.70
C VAL A 127 2.48 -6.53 -14.26
N SER A 128 1.56 -5.58 -14.02
CA SER A 128 1.19 -5.14 -12.66
C SER A 128 0.59 -6.26 -11.82
N ILE A 129 -0.27 -7.08 -12.41
CA ILE A 129 -0.87 -8.24 -11.75
C ILE A 129 0.22 -9.27 -11.40
N MET A 130 1.10 -9.58 -12.36
CA MET A 130 2.20 -10.51 -12.14
C MET A 130 3.15 -10.05 -11.02
N LEU A 131 3.50 -8.76 -11.00
CA LEU A 131 4.33 -8.17 -9.94
C LEU A 131 3.67 -8.27 -8.56
N LYS A 132 2.36 -7.97 -8.46
CA LYS A 132 1.60 -8.11 -7.20
C LYS A 132 1.51 -9.57 -6.73
N LEU A 133 1.32 -10.51 -7.64
CA LEU A 133 1.32 -11.94 -7.31
C LEU A 133 2.68 -12.41 -6.80
N LEU A 134 3.77 -11.99 -7.45
CA LEU A 134 5.13 -12.30 -7.01
C LEU A 134 5.43 -11.70 -5.64
N LEU A 135 5.05 -10.42 -5.43
CA LEU A 135 5.23 -9.74 -4.15
C LEU A 135 4.42 -10.39 -3.02
N GLY A 136 3.19 -10.79 -3.28
CA GLY A 136 2.33 -11.46 -2.31
C GLY A 136 2.79 -12.87 -1.94
N ARG A 137 3.64 -13.48 -2.78
CA ARG A 137 4.21 -14.80 -2.54
C ARG A 137 5.57 -14.76 -1.82
N TYR A 138 6.22 -13.60 -1.80
CA TYR A 138 7.50 -13.35 -1.14
C TYR A 138 7.28 -13.07 0.36
#